data_29be39ca0e7f42d5c948769f560e6ed3
#
_entry.id   29be39ca0e7f42d5c948769f560e6ed3
#
_cell.length_a   1.000
_cell.length_b   1.000
_cell.length_c   1.000
_cell.angle_alpha   90.00
_cell.angle_beta   90.00
_cell.angle_gamma   90.00
#
_symmetry.space_group_name_H-M   'P 1'
#
loop_
_entity.id
_entity.type
_entity.pdbx_description
1 polymer ?
#
loop_
_entity_poly.entity_id
_entity_poly.type
_entity_poly.pdbx_seq_one_letter_code
_entity_poly.pdbx_strand_id
1 'polypeptide(L)'
;KYQGRFNELKLRRILEKHGFKEEEGDFDERKGQKNIDPVTGKERRVMPDFILNLPENEKIIIDCKVSLKAFEEFANSKDKQSRENFLKKHIESVKTHIDELSNKDYLKIYNLQSFQYIVMFMPFDACYLAILEKEQESILDKCFEKKILLAGPISIMGLISTASSIKNQKKQISKVGEIIKKAEDIFDKYSILKDSLRTVISSHRTHTKALEEVINTSYGSNQGLESKLKKLRDEHGLNTRDLKVSNENDKKLDYIRDPEREEKKIINYKN
;
A
#
# COMPACT_ATOMS: atom_id res chain seq x y z
N LYS A 1 -31.45 6.00 27.53
CA LYS A 1 -30.15 6.66 27.17
C LYS A 1 -28.90 5.85 27.57
N TYR A 2 -28.89 5.14 28.73
CA TYR A 2 -27.71 4.38 29.20
C TYR A 2 -27.42 3.12 28.37
N GLN A 3 -28.43 2.36 27.96
CA GLN A 3 -28.26 1.12 27.20
C GLN A 3 -27.63 1.36 25.80
N GLY A 4 -28.09 2.39 25.08
CA GLY A 4 -27.53 2.72 23.76
C GLY A 4 -26.03 3.06 23.83
N ARG A 5 -25.63 3.85 24.83
CA ARG A 5 -24.23 4.22 25.03
C ARG A 5 -23.32 3.05 25.43
N PHE A 6 -23.86 2.10 26.16
CA PHE A 6 -23.15 0.86 26.51
C PHE A 6 -22.83 0.02 25.27
N ASN A 7 -23.78 -0.13 24.36
CA ASN A 7 -23.62 -0.90 23.11
C ASN A 7 -22.55 -0.27 22.21
N GLU A 8 -22.59 1.04 22.06
CA GLU A 8 -21.61 1.82 21.31
C GLU A 8 -20.20 1.69 21.91
N LEU A 9 -20.05 1.83 23.23
CA LEU A 9 -18.77 1.63 23.91
C LEU A 9 -18.22 0.21 23.77
N LYS A 10 -19.08 -0.79 23.78
CA LYS A 10 -18.68 -2.18 23.56
C LYS A 10 -18.14 -2.39 22.14
N LEU A 11 -18.83 -1.88 21.15
CA LEU A 11 -18.39 -1.96 19.75
C LEU A 11 -17.09 -1.18 19.52
N ARG A 12 -16.97 0.05 20.05
CA ARG A 12 -15.73 0.85 19.98
C ARG A 12 -14.54 0.04 20.52
N ARG A 13 -14.66 -0.59 21.68
CA ARG A 13 -13.59 -1.42 22.25
C ARG A 13 -13.22 -2.61 21.36
N ILE A 14 -14.18 -3.20 20.69
CA ILE A 14 -13.91 -4.30 19.74
C ILE A 14 -13.12 -3.76 18.54
N LEU A 15 -13.50 -2.63 17.97
CA LEU A 15 -12.79 -1.98 16.87
C LEU A 15 -11.34 -1.64 17.26
N GLU A 16 -11.14 -0.97 18.38
CA GLU A 16 -9.83 -0.56 18.88
C GLU A 16 -8.90 -1.76 19.13
N LYS A 17 -9.42 -2.85 19.72
CA LYS A 17 -8.65 -4.09 19.92
C LYS A 17 -8.20 -4.77 18.63
N HIS A 18 -8.92 -4.56 17.53
CA HIS A 18 -8.56 -5.07 16.21
C HIS A 18 -7.71 -4.08 15.38
N GLY A 19 -7.21 -3.02 16.02
CA GLY A 19 -6.28 -2.07 15.43
C GLY A 19 -6.93 -0.99 14.56
N PHE A 20 -8.25 -0.76 14.71
CA PHE A 20 -8.94 0.37 14.10
C PHE A 20 -8.88 1.56 15.06
N LYS A 21 -8.53 2.74 14.55
CA LYS A 21 -8.41 3.96 15.33
C LYS A 21 -9.21 5.08 14.67
N GLU A 22 -10.01 5.78 15.46
CA GLU A 22 -10.78 6.93 15.00
C GLU A 22 -9.86 8.08 14.55
N GLU A 23 -8.75 8.29 15.28
CA GLU A 23 -7.73 9.31 14.99
C GLU A 23 -7.02 9.06 13.63
N GLU A 24 -6.89 7.80 13.20
CA GLU A 24 -6.34 7.43 11.90
C GLU A 24 -7.40 7.46 10.78
N GLY A 25 -8.66 7.79 11.11
CA GLY A 25 -9.77 7.80 10.17
C GLY A 25 -10.29 6.40 9.79
N ASP A 26 -9.94 5.37 10.56
CA ASP A 26 -10.36 4.00 10.30
C ASP A 26 -11.84 3.76 10.54
N PHE A 27 -12.42 4.51 11.45
CA PHE A 27 -13.88 4.56 11.66
C PHE A 27 -14.32 5.94 12.10
N ASP A 28 -15.59 6.24 11.85
CA ASP A 28 -16.26 7.45 12.31
C ASP A 28 -17.40 7.06 13.26
N GLU A 29 -17.49 7.66 14.43
CA GLU A 29 -18.60 7.52 15.34
C GLU A 29 -19.57 8.67 15.16
N ARG A 30 -20.87 8.39 14.97
CA ARG A 30 -21.97 9.35 14.82
C ARG A 30 -21.74 10.46 13.80
N LYS A 31 -21.07 10.15 12.72
CA LYS A 31 -20.87 11.08 11.60
C LYS A 31 -22.06 11.10 10.68
N GLY A 32 -22.92 12.10 10.86
CA GLY A 32 -24.12 12.22 10.04
C GLY A 32 -23.87 12.91 8.70
N GLN A 33 -24.59 12.45 7.68
CA GLN A 33 -24.73 13.16 6.41
C GLN A 33 -26.11 13.76 6.25
N LYS A 34 -26.19 14.89 5.55
CA LYS A 34 -27.43 15.51 5.16
C LYS A 34 -28.00 14.79 3.94
N ASN A 35 -29.23 14.40 4.01
CA ASN A 35 -29.97 13.85 2.88
C ASN A 35 -31.19 14.71 2.61
N ILE A 36 -31.47 15.00 1.36
CA ILE A 36 -32.67 15.70 0.93
C ILE A 36 -33.68 14.66 0.49
N ASP A 37 -34.81 14.59 1.16
CA ASP A 37 -35.91 13.72 0.77
C ASP A 37 -36.38 14.11 -0.63
N PRO A 38 -36.34 13.22 -1.63
CA PRO A 38 -36.66 13.55 -3.02
C PRO A 38 -38.14 13.87 -3.24
N VAL A 39 -39.03 13.46 -2.33
CA VAL A 39 -40.48 13.68 -2.44
C VAL A 39 -40.90 14.96 -1.73
N THR A 40 -40.38 15.19 -0.52
CA THR A 40 -40.81 16.32 0.32
C THR A 40 -39.85 17.54 0.26
N GLY A 41 -38.67 17.40 -0.34
CA GLY A 41 -37.61 18.43 -0.37
C GLY A 41 -37.02 18.76 1.01
N LYS A 42 -37.43 18.08 2.08
CA LYS A 42 -36.97 18.35 3.43
C LYS A 42 -35.59 17.74 3.66
N GLU A 43 -34.70 18.53 4.25
CA GLU A 43 -33.40 18.08 4.70
C GLU A 43 -33.56 17.15 5.92
N ARG A 44 -33.07 15.90 5.79
CA ARG A 44 -33.03 14.93 6.87
C ARG A 44 -31.58 14.58 7.16
N ARG A 45 -31.17 14.71 8.40
CA ARG A 45 -29.84 14.24 8.82
C ARG A 45 -29.93 12.75 9.15
N VAL A 46 -29.14 11.95 8.42
CA VAL A 46 -29.03 10.50 8.64
C VAL A 46 -27.66 10.23 9.26
N MET A 47 -27.67 9.55 10.40
CA MET A 47 -26.48 9.40 11.24
C MET A 47 -26.43 7.95 11.75
N PRO A 48 -25.58 7.11 11.18
CA PRO A 48 -25.29 5.80 11.73
C PRO A 48 -24.47 5.92 13.03
N ASP A 49 -24.48 4.88 13.85
CA ASP A 49 -23.69 4.88 15.08
C ASP A 49 -22.19 4.76 14.75
N PHE A 50 -21.83 3.87 13.82
CA PHE A 50 -20.45 3.73 13.33
C PHE A 50 -20.38 3.56 11.82
N ILE A 51 -19.33 4.11 11.23
CA ILE A 51 -18.93 3.90 9.85
C ILE A 51 -17.48 3.39 9.89
N LEU A 52 -17.27 2.15 9.51
CA LEU A 52 -15.94 1.57 9.38
C LEU A 52 -15.42 1.89 7.97
N ASN A 53 -14.31 2.59 7.89
CA ASN A 53 -13.68 2.98 6.64
C ASN A 53 -12.64 1.92 6.21
N LEU A 54 -12.81 1.40 5.02
CA LEU A 54 -11.93 0.42 4.41
C LEU A 54 -11.15 1.02 3.24
N PRO A 55 -10.08 0.37 2.77
CA PRO A 55 -9.38 0.78 1.56
C PRO A 55 -10.32 0.92 0.35
N GLU A 56 -9.92 1.71 -0.64
CA GLU A 56 -10.69 1.96 -1.87
C GLU A 56 -12.03 2.67 -1.64
N ASN A 57 -12.10 3.46 -0.55
CA ASN A 57 -13.31 4.19 -0.16
C ASN A 57 -14.52 3.30 0.17
N GLU A 58 -14.27 2.02 0.45
CA GLU A 58 -15.31 1.11 0.91
C GLU A 58 -15.68 1.39 2.36
N LYS A 59 -16.93 1.12 2.73
CA LYS A 59 -17.46 1.41 4.06
C LYS A 59 -18.34 0.29 4.56
N ILE A 60 -18.31 0.05 5.87
CA ILE A 60 -19.26 -0.81 6.56
C ILE A 60 -20.01 0.06 7.55
N ILE A 61 -21.32 0.10 7.43
CA ILE A 61 -22.20 0.83 8.35
C ILE A 61 -22.67 -0.11 9.44
N ILE A 62 -22.55 0.32 10.69
CA ILE A 62 -22.96 -0.44 11.87
C ILE A 62 -23.90 0.43 12.71
N ASP A 63 -25.09 -0.10 12.97
CA ASP A 63 -26.09 0.49 13.85
C ASP A 63 -26.25 -0.34 15.12
N CYS A 64 -26.17 0.29 16.29
CA CYS A 64 -26.13 -0.37 17.60
C CYS A 64 -27.47 -0.31 18.35
N LYS A 65 -28.54 0.09 17.69
CA LYS A 65 -29.77 0.52 18.33
C LYS A 65 -30.79 -0.61 18.48
N VAL A 66 -30.58 -1.50 19.43
CA VAL A 66 -31.57 -2.55 19.77
C VAL A 66 -32.10 -2.32 21.17
N SER A 67 -33.44 -2.35 21.32
CA SER A 67 -34.08 -2.36 22.63
C SER A 67 -33.90 -3.73 23.28
N LEU A 68 -33.19 -3.79 24.38
CA LEU A 68 -32.95 -5.02 25.12
C LEU A 68 -33.99 -5.33 26.18
N LYS A 69 -34.95 -4.42 26.45
CA LYS A 69 -35.90 -4.56 27.55
C LYS A 69 -36.72 -5.87 27.48
N ALA A 70 -37.25 -6.19 26.32
CA ALA A 70 -38.00 -7.43 26.14
C ALA A 70 -37.10 -8.68 26.30
N PHE A 71 -35.84 -8.60 25.88
CA PHE A 71 -34.90 -9.69 26.08
C PHE A 71 -34.48 -9.85 27.54
N GLU A 72 -34.25 -8.78 28.29
CA GLU A 72 -34.00 -8.82 29.73
C GLU A 72 -35.14 -9.46 30.51
N GLU A 73 -36.39 -9.07 30.17
CA GLU A 73 -37.61 -9.67 30.76
C GLU A 73 -37.71 -11.14 30.38
N PHE A 74 -37.42 -11.54 29.14
CA PHE A 74 -37.34 -12.94 28.71
C PHE A 74 -36.29 -13.74 29.52
N ALA A 75 -35.09 -13.18 29.67
CA ALA A 75 -34.02 -13.85 30.36
C ALA A 75 -34.29 -14.05 31.89
N ASN A 76 -34.96 -13.09 32.50
CA ASN A 76 -35.27 -13.09 33.93
C ASN A 76 -36.57 -13.83 34.29
N SER A 77 -37.43 -14.12 33.32
CA SER A 77 -38.73 -14.80 33.55
C SER A 77 -38.54 -16.27 33.91
N LYS A 78 -39.13 -16.68 35.00
CA LYS A 78 -39.17 -18.10 35.47
C LYS A 78 -40.35 -18.86 34.92
N ASP A 79 -41.48 -18.17 34.68
CA ASP A 79 -42.70 -18.71 34.15
C ASP A 79 -42.63 -18.89 32.64
N LYS A 80 -42.95 -20.10 32.17
CA LYS A 80 -42.87 -20.48 30.74
C LYS A 80 -43.72 -19.58 29.82
N GLN A 81 -44.92 -19.26 30.24
CA GLN A 81 -45.84 -18.46 29.45
C GLN A 81 -45.36 -16.99 29.31
N SER A 82 -44.95 -16.40 30.38
CA SER A 82 -44.36 -15.05 30.43
C SER A 82 -43.09 -14.97 29.57
N ARG A 83 -42.24 -16.00 29.72
CA ARG A 83 -41.01 -16.10 28.92
C ARG A 83 -41.29 -16.14 27.43
N GLU A 84 -42.25 -16.93 26.99
CA GLU A 84 -42.63 -17.01 25.57
C GLU A 84 -43.21 -15.69 25.06
N ASN A 85 -44.01 -15.00 25.86
CA ASN A 85 -44.54 -13.67 25.50
C ASN A 85 -43.43 -12.61 25.37
N PHE A 86 -42.46 -12.60 26.27
CA PHE A 86 -41.35 -11.66 26.18
C PHE A 86 -40.42 -11.95 24.99
N LEU A 87 -40.23 -13.23 24.65
CA LEU A 87 -39.47 -13.61 23.45
C LEU A 87 -40.16 -13.11 22.18
N LYS A 88 -41.49 -13.30 22.07
CA LYS A 88 -42.26 -12.73 20.95
C LYS A 88 -42.10 -11.22 20.84
N LYS A 89 -42.21 -10.49 21.94
CA LYS A 89 -41.98 -9.03 21.95
C LYS A 89 -40.57 -8.66 21.53
N HIS A 90 -39.57 -9.45 21.92
CA HIS A 90 -38.19 -9.21 21.47
C HIS A 90 -38.05 -9.39 19.97
N ILE A 91 -38.61 -10.47 19.40
CA ILE A 91 -38.58 -10.77 17.98
C ILE A 91 -39.28 -9.64 17.19
N GLU A 92 -40.49 -9.21 17.62
CA GLU A 92 -41.19 -8.10 17.00
C GLU A 92 -40.41 -6.78 17.04
N SER A 93 -39.80 -6.49 18.17
CA SER A 93 -38.92 -5.31 18.30
C SER A 93 -37.75 -5.34 17.33
N VAL A 94 -37.14 -6.50 17.14
CA VAL A 94 -36.02 -6.66 16.18
C VAL A 94 -36.53 -6.54 14.75
N LYS A 95 -37.67 -7.16 14.40
CA LYS A 95 -38.30 -7.03 13.06
C LYS A 95 -38.62 -5.58 12.72
N THR A 96 -39.22 -4.85 13.67
CA THR A 96 -39.49 -3.42 13.51
C THR A 96 -38.21 -2.61 13.29
N HIS A 97 -37.16 -2.91 14.04
CA HIS A 97 -35.90 -2.22 13.91
C HIS A 97 -35.18 -2.49 12.57
N ILE A 98 -35.28 -3.71 12.04
CA ILE A 98 -34.83 -4.05 10.68
C ILE A 98 -35.54 -3.16 9.64
N ASP A 99 -36.86 -2.99 9.76
CA ASP A 99 -37.64 -2.13 8.84
C ASP A 99 -37.22 -0.66 8.96
N GLU A 100 -37.14 -0.14 10.18
CA GLU A 100 -36.67 1.23 10.43
C GLU A 100 -35.27 1.49 9.85
N LEU A 101 -34.37 0.52 10.01
CA LEU A 101 -33.00 0.62 9.56
C LEU A 101 -32.90 0.60 8.04
N SER A 102 -33.67 -0.26 7.37
CA SER A 102 -33.73 -0.33 5.91
C SER A 102 -34.27 0.96 5.29
N ASN A 103 -35.17 1.65 5.97
CA ASN A 103 -35.79 2.92 5.51
C ASN A 103 -34.86 4.14 5.67
N LYS A 104 -33.68 3.99 6.28
CA LYS A 104 -32.71 5.09 6.43
C LYS A 104 -31.88 5.35 5.17
N ASP A 105 -31.99 4.53 4.13
CA ASP A 105 -31.29 4.67 2.85
C ASP A 105 -29.75 4.82 2.97
N TYR A 106 -29.15 4.27 4.03
CA TYR A 106 -27.71 4.36 4.26
C TYR A 106 -26.86 3.92 3.07
N LEU A 107 -27.30 2.87 2.36
CA LEU A 107 -26.58 2.31 1.21
C LEU A 107 -26.40 3.37 0.11
N LYS A 108 -27.44 4.17 -0.17
CA LYS A 108 -27.41 5.24 -1.17
C LYS A 108 -26.66 6.47 -0.66
N ILE A 109 -26.93 6.90 0.57
CA ILE A 109 -26.39 8.12 1.17
C ILE A 109 -24.85 8.05 1.30
N TYR A 110 -24.34 6.88 1.66
CA TYR A 110 -22.90 6.66 1.83
C TYR A 110 -22.24 6.03 0.59
N ASN A 111 -22.99 5.85 -0.51
CA ASN A 111 -22.53 5.29 -1.78
C ASN A 111 -21.76 3.97 -1.60
N LEU A 112 -22.40 3.02 -0.89
CA LEU A 112 -21.78 1.72 -0.62
C LEU A 112 -21.81 0.85 -1.88
N GLN A 113 -20.61 0.48 -2.37
CA GLN A 113 -20.47 -0.25 -3.64
C GLN A 113 -20.30 -1.76 -3.44
N SER A 114 -19.35 -2.17 -2.61
CA SER A 114 -18.99 -3.58 -2.44
C SER A 114 -19.73 -4.25 -1.29
N PHE A 115 -19.70 -3.68 -0.10
CA PHE A 115 -20.43 -4.22 1.05
C PHE A 115 -21.83 -3.59 1.15
N GLN A 116 -22.78 -4.19 0.49
CA GLN A 116 -24.15 -3.67 0.40
C GLN A 116 -25.06 -4.07 1.56
N TYR A 117 -24.50 -4.30 2.74
CA TYR A 117 -25.26 -4.62 3.94
C TYR A 117 -25.02 -3.58 5.03
N ILE A 118 -26.05 -3.35 5.85
CA ILE A 118 -25.93 -2.58 7.09
C ILE A 118 -25.87 -3.58 8.23
N VAL A 119 -24.87 -3.46 9.08
CA VAL A 119 -24.71 -4.34 10.24
C VAL A 119 -25.55 -3.81 11.39
N MET A 120 -26.49 -4.60 11.86
CA MET A 120 -27.25 -4.34 13.08
C MET A 120 -26.60 -5.08 14.25
N PHE A 121 -25.87 -4.32 15.06
CA PHE A 121 -25.12 -4.88 16.18
C PHE A 121 -26.01 -5.08 17.41
N MET A 122 -26.00 -6.30 17.92
CA MET A 122 -26.62 -6.69 19.18
C MET A 122 -25.57 -6.88 20.25
N PRO A 123 -25.72 -6.31 21.46
CA PRO A 123 -24.66 -6.31 22.47
C PRO A 123 -24.38 -7.68 23.13
N PHE A 124 -25.29 -8.63 22.97
CA PHE A 124 -25.16 -9.99 23.47
C PHE A 124 -25.53 -11.01 22.39
N ASP A 125 -24.69 -12.04 22.21
CA ASP A 125 -24.98 -13.12 21.25
C ASP A 125 -26.25 -13.87 21.62
N ALA A 126 -26.60 -13.96 22.92
CA ALA A 126 -27.83 -14.58 23.39
C ALA A 126 -29.11 -13.91 22.83
N CYS A 127 -29.10 -12.57 22.59
CA CYS A 127 -30.22 -11.87 22.01
C CYS A 127 -30.50 -12.34 20.57
N TYR A 128 -29.44 -12.54 19.82
CA TYR A 128 -29.47 -12.99 18.45
C TYR A 128 -29.83 -14.48 18.36
N LEU A 129 -29.22 -15.34 19.19
CA LEU A 129 -29.48 -16.78 19.20
C LEU A 129 -30.93 -17.11 19.60
N ALA A 130 -31.50 -16.40 20.56
CA ALA A 130 -32.90 -16.58 20.95
C ALA A 130 -33.91 -16.33 19.82
N ILE A 131 -33.60 -15.40 18.92
CA ILE A 131 -34.40 -15.12 17.72
C ILE A 131 -34.28 -16.27 16.71
N LEU A 132 -33.05 -16.70 16.44
CA LEU A 132 -32.77 -17.77 15.47
C LEU A 132 -33.38 -19.11 15.92
N GLU A 133 -33.38 -19.41 17.20
CA GLU A 133 -34.00 -20.63 17.74
C GLU A 133 -35.51 -20.68 17.43
N LYS A 134 -36.20 -19.55 17.44
CA LYS A 134 -37.67 -19.52 17.32
C LYS A 134 -38.16 -19.22 15.90
N GLU A 135 -37.52 -18.32 15.17
CA GLU A 135 -37.96 -17.81 13.86
C GLU A 135 -36.82 -17.66 12.85
N GLN A 136 -35.94 -18.66 12.75
CA GLN A 136 -34.73 -18.59 11.94
C GLN A 136 -35.02 -18.19 10.49
N GLU A 137 -35.87 -18.93 9.78
CA GLU A 137 -36.13 -18.70 8.36
C GLU A 137 -36.74 -17.32 8.12
N SER A 138 -37.82 -16.96 8.84
CA SER A 138 -38.53 -15.68 8.67
C SER A 138 -37.64 -14.46 8.93
N ILE A 139 -36.73 -14.52 9.91
CA ILE A 139 -35.87 -13.39 10.22
C ILE A 139 -34.71 -13.28 9.25
N LEU A 140 -34.13 -14.40 8.82
CA LEU A 140 -33.05 -14.43 7.83
C LEU A 140 -33.50 -13.94 6.47
N ASP A 141 -34.68 -14.39 6.00
CA ASP A 141 -35.28 -13.92 4.74
C ASP A 141 -35.48 -12.41 4.78
N LYS A 142 -36.08 -11.90 5.87
CA LYS A 142 -36.26 -10.46 6.05
C LYS A 142 -34.94 -9.70 6.05
N CYS A 143 -33.93 -10.20 6.72
CA CYS A 143 -32.59 -9.61 6.76
C CYS A 143 -31.94 -9.57 5.36
N PHE A 144 -32.09 -10.67 4.61
CA PHE A 144 -31.59 -10.78 3.25
C PHE A 144 -32.26 -9.78 2.31
N GLU A 145 -33.59 -9.74 2.34
CA GLU A 145 -34.39 -8.78 1.53
C GLU A 145 -34.02 -7.33 1.84
N LYS A 146 -33.87 -7.00 3.12
CA LYS A 146 -33.58 -5.62 3.58
C LYS A 146 -32.12 -5.27 3.59
N LYS A 147 -31.22 -6.20 3.19
CA LYS A 147 -29.76 -6.03 3.23
C LYS A 147 -29.25 -5.64 4.63
N ILE A 148 -29.77 -6.29 5.65
CA ILE A 148 -29.36 -6.14 7.04
C ILE A 148 -28.60 -7.40 7.48
N LEU A 149 -27.46 -7.23 8.13
CA LEU A 149 -26.70 -8.30 8.75
C LEU A 149 -26.82 -8.21 10.27
N LEU A 150 -27.46 -9.19 10.90
CA LEU A 150 -27.50 -9.27 12.35
C LEU A 150 -26.17 -9.79 12.89
N ALA A 151 -25.57 -9.07 13.82
CA ALA A 151 -24.29 -9.47 14.41
C ALA A 151 -24.29 -9.28 15.93
N GLY A 152 -23.93 -10.33 16.65
CA GLY A 152 -23.54 -10.26 18.04
C GLY A 152 -22.02 -10.00 18.20
N PRO A 153 -21.50 -9.94 19.42
CA PRO A 153 -20.09 -9.72 19.69
C PRO A 153 -19.16 -10.72 18.99
N ILE A 154 -19.53 -12.00 18.88
CA ILE A 154 -18.69 -13.02 18.23
C ILE A 154 -18.69 -12.81 16.70
N SER A 155 -19.85 -12.65 16.08
CA SER A 155 -19.95 -12.46 14.64
C SER A 155 -19.32 -11.14 14.17
N ILE A 156 -19.50 -10.05 14.93
CA ILE A 156 -18.90 -8.76 14.60
C ILE A 156 -17.38 -8.81 14.69
N MET A 157 -16.81 -9.56 15.63
CA MET A 157 -15.36 -9.77 15.71
C MET A 157 -14.83 -10.46 14.45
N GLY A 158 -15.52 -11.46 13.90
CA GLY A 158 -15.16 -12.09 12.64
C GLY A 158 -15.15 -11.10 11.47
N LEU A 159 -16.20 -10.30 11.36
CA LEU A 159 -16.31 -9.26 10.32
C LEU A 159 -15.17 -8.23 10.44
N ILE A 160 -14.92 -7.72 11.65
CA ILE A 160 -13.88 -6.73 11.91
C ILE A 160 -12.48 -7.31 11.67
N SER A 161 -12.23 -8.58 12.06
CA SER A 161 -10.96 -9.27 11.75
C SER A 161 -10.72 -9.36 10.25
N THR A 162 -11.74 -9.70 9.46
CA THR A 162 -11.64 -9.73 8.01
C THR A 162 -11.35 -8.34 7.44
N ALA A 163 -12.06 -7.32 7.90
CA ALA A 163 -11.84 -5.93 7.53
C ALA A 163 -10.42 -5.45 7.86
N SER A 164 -9.91 -5.82 9.05
CA SER A 164 -8.53 -5.54 9.45
C SER A 164 -7.50 -6.22 8.54
N SER A 165 -7.75 -7.46 8.15
CA SER A 165 -6.89 -8.20 7.22
C SER A 165 -6.82 -7.53 5.86
N ILE A 166 -7.94 -7.09 5.31
CA ILE A 166 -8.02 -6.34 4.05
C ILE A 166 -7.24 -5.03 4.15
N LYS A 167 -7.43 -4.26 5.23
CA LYS A 167 -6.69 -3.02 5.50
C LYS A 167 -5.18 -3.27 5.52
N ASN A 168 -4.72 -4.32 6.22
CA ASN A 168 -3.31 -4.66 6.33
C ASN A 168 -2.71 -5.13 5.00
N GLN A 169 -3.42 -5.95 4.23
CA GLN A 169 -3.01 -6.36 2.89
C GLN A 169 -2.80 -5.15 1.97
N LYS A 170 -3.75 -4.22 1.92
CA LYS A 170 -3.62 -3.00 1.10
C LYS A 170 -2.42 -2.15 1.53
N LYS A 171 -2.18 -2.00 2.82
CA LYS A 171 -0.99 -1.30 3.33
C LYS A 171 0.32 -1.97 2.92
N GLN A 172 0.34 -3.31 2.86
CA GLN A 172 1.51 -4.06 2.36
C GLN A 172 1.71 -3.87 0.85
N ILE A 173 0.64 -3.96 0.05
CA ILE A 173 0.68 -3.74 -1.41
C ILE A 173 1.19 -2.34 -1.74
N SER A 174 0.71 -1.31 -1.03
CA SER A 174 1.19 0.07 -1.20
C SER A 174 2.70 0.18 -0.95
N LYS A 175 3.21 -0.44 0.13
CA LYS A 175 4.64 -0.47 0.42
C LYS A 175 5.47 -1.17 -0.66
N VAL A 176 4.95 -2.27 -1.22
CA VAL A 176 5.60 -2.96 -2.34
C VAL A 176 5.66 -2.04 -3.57
N GLY A 177 4.59 -1.31 -3.87
CA GLY A 177 4.57 -0.32 -4.95
C GLY A 177 5.63 0.78 -4.77
N GLU A 178 5.83 1.29 -3.55
CA GLU A 178 6.88 2.25 -3.24
C GLU A 178 8.29 1.67 -3.45
N ILE A 179 8.49 0.40 -3.07
CA ILE A 179 9.77 -0.30 -3.27
C ILE A 179 10.07 -0.46 -4.76
N ILE A 180 9.08 -0.88 -5.56
CA ILE A 180 9.22 -1.02 -7.01
C ILE A 180 9.62 0.32 -7.63
N LYS A 181 8.94 1.41 -7.29
CA LYS A 181 9.26 2.75 -7.80
C LYS A 181 10.69 3.18 -7.46
N LYS A 182 11.15 2.92 -6.22
CA LYS A 182 12.54 3.20 -5.82
C LYS A 182 13.54 2.34 -6.60
N ALA A 183 13.19 1.09 -6.90
CA ALA A 183 14.02 0.22 -7.73
C ALA A 183 14.14 0.76 -9.16
N GLU A 184 13.04 1.21 -9.78
CA GLU A 184 13.02 1.86 -11.09
C GLU A 184 13.94 3.10 -11.11
N ASP A 185 13.86 3.98 -10.11
CA ASP A 185 14.73 5.15 -9.97
C ASP A 185 16.24 4.76 -9.89
N ILE A 186 16.56 3.64 -9.25
CA ILE A 186 17.94 3.12 -9.17
C ILE A 186 18.40 2.62 -10.54
N PHE A 187 17.56 1.88 -11.27
CA PHE A 187 17.88 1.40 -12.61
C PHE A 187 18.12 2.55 -13.59
N ASP A 188 17.32 3.61 -13.52
CA ASP A 188 17.52 4.81 -14.35
C ASP A 188 18.86 5.48 -14.07
N LYS A 189 19.21 5.67 -12.79
CA LYS A 189 20.52 6.22 -12.39
C LYS A 189 21.67 5.34 -12.83
N TYR A 190 21.52 4.02 -12.73
CA TYR A 190 22.52 3.08 -13.21
C TYR A 190 22.72 3.18 -14.72
N SER A 191 21.65 3.34 -15.50
CA SER A 191 21.73 3.53 -16.96
C SER A 191 22.50 4.79 -17.31
N ILE A 192 22.23 5.92 -16.65
CA ILE A 192 22.94 7.18 -16.82
C ILE A 192 24.43 7.03 -16.49
N LEU A 193 24.75 6.36 -15.38
CA LEU A 193 26.13 6.07 -14.97
C LEU A 193 26.87 5.24 -16.03
N LYS A 194 26.23 4.19 -16.53
CA LYS A 194 26.77 3.33 -17.59
C LYS A 194 27.11 4.10 -18.86
N ASP A 195 26.23 5.00 -19.30
CA ASP A 195 26.46 5.82 -20.48
C ASP A 195 27.57 6.84 -20.27
N SER A 196 27.64 7.43 -19.07
CA SER A 196 28.74 8.32 -18.67
C SER A 196 30.09 7.57 -18.69
N LEU A 197 30.15 6.35 -18.16
CA LEU A 197 31.35 5.52 -18.19
C LEU A 197 31.77 5.17 -19.64
N ARG A 198 30.81 4.86 -20.51
CA ARG A 198 31.09 4.61 -21.93
C ARG A 198 31.72 5.85 -22.61
N THR A 199 31.22 7.04 -22.30
CA THR A 199 31.77 8.29 -22.80
C THR A 199 33.21 8.52 -22.32
N VAL A 200 33.49 8.28 -21.05
CA VAL A 200 34.84 8.36 -20.48
C VAL A 200 35.80 7.38 -21.17
N ILE A 201 35.38 6.12 -21.34
CA ILE A 201 36.19 5.10 -22.03
C ILE A 201 36.47 5.51 -23.49
N SER A 202 35.47 6.01 -24.19
CA SER A 202 35.64 6.48 -25.57
C SER A 202 36.62 7.66 -25.66
N SER A 203 36.48 8.65 -24.78
CA SER A 203 37.42 9.78 -24.67
C SER A 203 38.84 9.32 -24.39
N HIS A 204 39.00 8.40 -23.43
CA HIS A 204 40.32 7.85 -23.11
C HIS A 204 40.97 7.17 -24.32
N ARG A 205 40.24 6.35 -25.07
CA ARG A 205 40.73 5.71 -26.31
C ARG A 205 41.18 6.74 -27.36
N THR A 206 40.42 7.84 -27.50
CA THR A 206 40.78 8.91 -28.43
C THR A 206 42.08 9.62 -28.00
N HIS A 207 42.20 9.92 -26.71
CA HIS A 207 43.45 10.52 -26.17
C HIS A 207 44.64 9.59 -26.33
N THR A 208 44.49 8.29 -26.09
CA THR A 208 45.56 7.29 -26.25
C THR A 208 46.03 7.25 -27.72
N LYS A 209 45.10 7.20 -28.69
CA LYS A 209 45.47 7.26 -30.11
C LYS A 209 46.20 8.53 -30.51
N ALA A 210 45.76 9.69 -30.01
CA ALA A 210 46.45 10.97 -30.26
C ALA A 210 47.86 10.98 -29.68
N LEU A 211 48.06 10.40 -28.49
CA LEU A 211 49.39 10.24 -27.91
C LEU A 211 50.27 9.31 -28.73
N GLU A 212 49.74 8.19 -29.21
CA GLU A 212 50.45 7.27 -30.11
C GLU A 212 50.88 7.97 -31.43
N GLU A 213 50.04 8.78 -32.01
CA GLU A 213 50.39 9.60 -33.21
C GLU A 213 51.52 10.58 -32.93
N VAL A 214 51.50 11.26 -31.78
CA VAL A 214 52.56 12.19 -31.39
C VAL A 214 53.88 11.44 -31.18
N ILE A 215 53.83 10.28 -30.50
CA ILE A 215 55.00 9.44 -30.30
C ILE A 215 55.56 8.93 -31.63
N ASN A 216 54.71 8.41 -32.49
CA ASN A 216 55.14 7.91 -33.80
C ASN A 216 55.72 9.01 -34.69
N THR A 217 55.12 10.21 -34.61
CA THR A 217 55.66 11.37 -35.38
C THR A 217 56.98 11.89 -34.84
N SER A 218 57.12 11.87 -33.51
CA SER A 218 58.34 12.40 -32.86
C SER A 218 59.47 11.38 -32.80
N TYR A 219 59.18 10.13 -32.46
CA TYR A 219 60.20 9.09 -32.13
C TYR A 219 60.10 7.82 -33.00
N GLY A 220 59.00 7.64 -33.76
CA GLY A 220 58.72 6.40 -34.48
C GLY A 220 59.59 6.28 -35.73
N SER A 221 60.29 5.15 -35.86
CA SER A 221 60.96 4.61 -37.05
C SER A 221 61.70 5.65 -37.98
N ASN A 222 62.23 5.22 -39.08
CA ASN A 222 63.06 5.99 -40.02
C ASN A 222 62.44 7.25 -40.58
N GLN A 223 61.21 7.58 -40.28
CA GLN A 223 60.48 8.78 -40.72
C GLN A 223 60.16 9.79 -39.58
N GLY A 224 60.40 9.44 -38.37
CA GLY A 224 60.15 10.34 -37.24
C GLY A 224 61.04 11.54 -37.23
N LEU A 225 60.61 12.63 -36.55
CA LEU A 225 61.33 13.89 -36.48
C LEU A 225 62.77 13.70 -35.96
N GLU A 226 62.95 12.84 -34.97
CA GLU A 226 64.26 12.52 -34.40
C GLU A 226 65.23 11.91 -35.44
N SER A 227 64.73 10.94 -36.22
CA SER A 227 65.51 10.31 -37.29
C SER A 227 65.90 11.33 -38.39
N LYS A 228 64.97 12.20 -38.76
CA LYS A 228 65.25 13.28 -39.75
C LYS A 228 66.25 14.29 -39.22
N LEU A 229 66.16 14.67 -37.94
CA LEU A 229 67.09 15.58 -37.30
C LEU A 229 68.47 14.96 -37.16
N LYS A 230 68.60 13.65 -36.87
CA LYS A 230 69.85 12.92 -36.88
C LYS A 230 70.50 12.92 -38.25
N LYS A 231 69.75 12.63 -39.29
CA LYS A 231 70.27 12.67 -40.67
C LYS A 231 70.79 14.05 -41.06
N LEU A 232 69.99 15.12 -40.79
CA LEU A 232 70.42 16.49 -41.04
C LEU A 232 71.69 16.88 -40.28
N ARG A 233 71.84 16.47 -39.04
CA ARG A 233 73.06 16.68 -38.22
C ARG A 233 74.25 16.02 -38.87
N ASP A 234 74.07 14.75 -39.25
CA ASP A 234 75.20 13.94 -39.78
C ASP A 234 75.56 14.38 -41.21
N GLU A 235 74.61 14.82 -42.02
CA GLU A 235 74.85 15.30 -43.38
C GLU A 235 75.45 16.72 -43.44
N HIS A 236 75.15 17.58 -42.45
CA HIS A 236 75.55 18.99 -42.44
C HIS A 236 76.54 19.34 -41.32
N GLY A 237 77.04 18.36 -40.55
CA GLY A 237 78.04 18.57 -39.48
C GLY A 237 77.60 19.53 -38.36
N LEU A 238 76.30 19.56 -38.06
CA LEU A 238 75.69 20.45 -37.08
C LEU A 238 76.07 20.02 -35.63
N ASN A 239 76.69 20.93 -34.87
CA ASN A 239 77.06 20.70 -33.49
C ASN A 239 75.86 20.94 -32.55
N THR A 240 75.05 19.93 -32.41
CA THR A 240 73.81 19.99 -31.58
C THR A 240 74.06 19.13 -30.34
N ARG A 241 73.47 19.51 -29.15
CA ARG A 241 73.40 18.65 -27.96
C ARG A 241 72.71 17.34 -28.26
N ASP A 242 73.32 16.22 -27.86
CA ASP A 242 72.66 14.93 -27.95
C ASP A 242 71.37 14.96 -27.12
N LEU A 243 70.26 14.71 -27.81
CA LEU A 243 69.01 14.44 -27.17
C LEU A 243 69.17 13.07 -26.42
N LYS A 244 69.47 13.10 -25.14
CA LYS A 244 69.40 11.88 -24.30
C LYS A 244 67.96 11.50 -24.12
N VAL A 245 67.48 10.59 -24.95
CA VAL A 245 66.22 9.87 -24.68
C VAL A 245 66.55 8.89 -23.56
N SER A 246 66.00 9.12 -22.40
CA SER A 246 66.19 8.20 -21.27
C SER A 246 65.40 6.91 -21.56
N ASN A 247 66.09 5.76 -21.56
CA ASN A 247 65.51 4.41 -21.71
C ASN A 247 64.44 4.05 -20.64
N GLU A 248 64.21 4.91 -19.65
CA GLU A 248 63.14 4.74 -18.67
C GLU A 248 61.73 4.99 -19.24
N ASN A 249 61.58 5.70 -20.35
CA ASN A 249 60.30 5.97 -20.97
C ASN A 249 59.78 4.80 -21.81
N ASP A 250 60.63 3.90 -22.30
CA ASP A 250 60.20 2.75 -23.11
C ASP A 250 59.33 1.78 -22.29
N LYS A 251 59.65 1.58 -21.00
CA LYS A 251 58.80 0.74 -20.13
C LYS A 251 57.45 1.38 -19.77
N LYS A 252 57.35 2.71 -19.71
CA LYS A 252 56.08 3.42 -19.52
C LYS A 252 55.24 3.46 -20.80
N LEU A 253 55.84 3.41 -21.97
CA LEU A 253 55.16 3.35 -23.26
C LEU A 253 54.54 2.00 -23.55
N ASP A 254 55.06 0.90 -23.02
CA ASP A 254 54.41 -0.42 -23.09
C ASP A 254 53.07 -0.48 -22.35
N TYR A 255 52.90 0.35 -21.32
CA TYR A 255 51.62 0.48 -20.62
C TYR A 255 50.56 1.17 -21.48
N ILE A 256 50.94 2.04 -22.39
CA ILE A 256 50.01 2.76 -23.29
C ILE A 256 49.69 1.91 -24.51
N ARG A 257 50.59 0.99 -24.90
CA ARG A 257 50.47 0.17 -26.13
C ARG A 257 49.54 -1.04 -26.03
N ASP A 258 49.22 -1.56 -24.83
CA ASP A 258 48.35 -2.73 -24.68
C ASP A 258 47.36 -2.57 -23.53
N PRO A 259 46.29 -1.78 -23.73
CA PRO A 259 45.20 -1.66 -22.75
C PRO A 259 44.42 -2.99 -22.54
N GLU A 260 44.46 -3.93 -23.49
CA GLU A 260 43.73 -5.22 -23.39
C GLU A 260 44.39 -6.20 -22.41
N ARG A 261 45.66 -6.00 -22.09
CA ARG A 261 46.41 -6.86 -21.16
C ARG A 261 45.94 -6.77 -19.72
N GLU A 262 45.34 -5.65 -19.32
CA GLU A 262 44.74 -5.47 -17.99
C GLU A 262 43.25 -5.90 -17.91
N GLU A 263 42.48 -5.73 -18.98
CA GLU A 263 41.10 -6.27 -19.00
C GLU A 263 41.10 -7.79 -18.80
N LYS A 264 42.06 -8.52 -19.37
CA LYS A 264 42.24 -9.97 -19.16
C LYS A 264 42.65 -10.33 -17.73
N LYS A 265 43.32 -9.46 -16.98
CA LYS A 265 43.63 -9.68 -15.58
C LYS A 265 42.45 -9.46 -14.67
N ILE A 266 41.61 -8.48 -14.94
CA ILE A 266 40.40 -8.15 -14.13
C ILE A 266 39.33 -9.22 -14.29
N ILE A 267 39.18 -9.82 -15.48
CA ILE A 267 38.22 -10.90 -15.74
C ILE A 267 38.61 -12.21 -15.03
N ASN A 268 39.94 -12.47 -14.86
CA ASN A 268 40.42 -13.67 -14.17
C ASN A 268 40.35 -13.60 -12.63
N TYR A 269 39.98 -12.46 -12.03
CA TYR A 269 39.76 -12.35 -10.57
C TYR A 269 38.28 -12.63 -10.16
N LYS A 270 37.40 -12.98 -11.12
CA LYS A 270 35.98 -13.26 -10.88
C LYS A 270 35.52 -14.69 -11.16
N ASN A 271 36.44 -15.64 -11.27
CA ASN A 271 36.15 -17.07 -11.30
C ASN A 271 36.69 -17.79 -10.08
#